data_4db292af41cac04a9fc140aa23fada4e
#
_entry.id   4db292af41cac04a9fc140aa23fada4e
#
_cell.length_a   1.000
_cell.length_b   1.000
_cell.length_c   1.000
_cell.angle_alpha   90.00
_cell.angle_beta   90.00
_cell.angle_gamma   90.00
#
_symmetry.space_group_name_H-M   'P 1'
#
loop_
_entity.id
_entity.type
_entity.pdbx_description
1 polymer ?
#
loop_
_entity_poly.entity_id
_entity_poly.type
_entity_poly.pdbx_seq_one_letter_code
_entity_poly.pdbx_strand_id
1 'polypeptide(L)'
;HSESIDVYEKGETIKMEVHSTRPLKKYSAQMNGVPVAVTPNKDSYIVKVPAGQAGKVRIDFFYDDGKQTHADLLIIDNEKELIRKRVDFIRTHQQMTDPKDPRFGAYMVYDNEGDSIYPNNTPNCNPVDRDEGAERVGMGVLLAKQYRLTKDKLLKTSLLNYAHFLREKLQTKDYVTYSSVDQTNRNRGYNYIWVADFYFQMYQATGNKLYAVHGYQTLQSMFRQFGYGFYAIGIPVQLGLQSLKKADMTKEYKKLLSDFVKTGDVFIKNGLNYPAHEVNYEQSIVAPAIQFLAQLYLVTKDNKYLDEVKRQMPVVEAFNGFQPSYHLNEVGIRHWDGHWFGKREMFGDTFPHYWSSITGAVYYYYALCTGDKSYMERAQNVVRNNLCLFFEDGRASCAYMYPYKINGIKAQFYDPYANDQDWALVYYLLVNHGI
;
A
#
# COMPACT_ATOMS: atom_id res chain seq x y z
N HIS A 1 24.68 4.06 -4.67
CA HIS A 1 23.42 3.42 -4.99
C HIS A 1 23.35 2.04 -4.35
N SER A 2 22.23 1.69 -3.70
CA SER A 2 21.86 0.29 -3.52
C SER A 2 21.51 -0.29 -4.89
N GLU A 3 21.70 -1.59 -5.09
CA GLU A 3 21.40 -2.17 -6.41
C GLU A 3 19.92 -2.17 -6.75
N SER A 4 19.01 -1.99 -5.85
CA SER A 4 17.59 -1.85 -6.16
C SER A 4 16.68 -1.93 -4.94
N ILE A 5 17.09 -2.58 -3.84
CA ILE A 5 16.31 -2.71 -2.62
C ILE A 5 17.11 -2.22 -1.41
N ASP A 6 16.39 -1.73 -0.42
CA ASP A 6 16.95 -1.31 0.86
C ASP A 6 16.34 -2.07 2.05
N VAL A 7 15.44 -3.01 1.76
CA VAL A 7 14.94 -4.03 2.70
C VAL A 7 15.41 -5.41 2.21
N TYR A 8 16.18 -6.09 3.03
CA TYR A 8 16.77 -7.39 2.73
C TYR A 8 16.19 -8.47 3.63
N GLU A 9 16.11 -9.70 3.13
CA GLU A 9 15.88 -10.87 3.98
C GLU A 9 17.19 -11.39 4.56
N LYS A 10 17.10 -11.95 5.74
CA LYS A 10 18.22 -12.64 6.39
C LYS A 10 18.77 -13.73 5.48
N GLY A 11 20.09 -13.71 5.27
CA GLY A 11 20.79 -14.63 4.37
C GLY A 11 21.01 -14.09 2.97
N GLU A 12 20.37 -13.00 2.58
CA GLU A 12 20.70 -12.32 1.31
C GLU A 12 22.05 -11.60 1.39
N THR A 13 22.54 -11.16 0.25
CA THR A 13 23.74 -10.33 0.14
C THR A 13 23.36 -8.88 -0.11
N ILE A 14 23.72 -8.02 0.84
CA ILE A 14 23.63 -6.57 0.66
C ILE A 14 24.75 -6.15 -0.30
N LYS A 15 24.40 -5.48 -1.39
CA LYS A 15 25.36 -4.94 -2.35
C LYS A 15 25.13 -3.46 -2.54
N MET A 16 26.15 -2.66 -2.24
CA MET A 16 26.14 -1.21 -2.39
C MET A 16 27.24 -0.79 -3.34
N GLU A 17 26.90 0.06 -4.30
CA GLU A 17 27.88 0.68 -5.18
C GLU A 17 27.96 2.16 -4.90
N VAL A 18 29.18 2.65 -4.64
CA VAL A 18 29.44 4.02 -4.30
C VAL A 18 30.17 4.70 -5.45
N HIS A 19 29.50 5.70 -6.02
CA HIS A 19 30.07 6.55 -7.07
C HIS A 19 30.54 7.88 -6.49
N SER A 20 31.67 8.39 -6.97
CA SER A 20 32.15 9.72 -6.62
C SER A 20 32.44 10.50 -7.90
N THR A 21 32.12 11.80 -7.88
CA THR A 21 32.50 12.75 -8.94
C THR A 21 33.98 13.15 -8.86
N ARG A 22 34.69 12.69 -7.82
CA ARG A 22 36.12 12.95 -7.60
C ARG A 22 36.89 11.62 -7.66
N PRO A 23 38.18 11.63 -8.05
CA PRO A 23 39.01 10.45 -7.95
C PRO A 23 39.06 9.94 -6.51
N LEU A 24 38.72 8.67 -6.32
CA LEU A 24 38.75 8.01 -5.01
C LEU A 24 40.17 7.48 -4.76
N LYS A 25 40.92 8.14 -3.88
CA LYS A 25 42.30 7.70 -3.55
C LYS A 25 42.32 6.74 -2.37
N LYS A 26 41.53 7.00 -1.34
CA LYS A 26 41.30 6.10 -0.19
C LYS A 26 39.86 6.18 0.24
N TYR A 27 39.27 5.04 0.51
CA TYR A 27 37.91 4.92 1.01
C TYR A 27 37.81 3.68 1.90
N SER A 28 36.93 3.75 2.86
CA SER A 28 36.58 2.63 3.75
C SER A 28 35.09 2.65 4.01
N ALA A 29 34.56 1.51 4.47
CA ALA A 29 33.17 1.40 4.86
C ALA A 29 33.06 0.66 6.19
N GLN A 30 31.97 0.95 6.91
CA GLN A 30 31.61 0.29 8.15
C GLN A 30 30.13 -0.06 8.11
N MET A 31 29.78 -1.23 8.61
CA MET A 31 28.39 -1.65 8.83
C MET A 31 28.13 -1.67 10.34
N ASN A 32 27.25 -0.77 10.80
CA ASN A 32 26.98 -0.56 12.24
C ASN A 32 28.27 -0.35 13.05
N GLY A 33 29.22 0.43 12.52
CA GLY A 33 30.49 0.72 13.17
C GLY A 33 31.57 -0.36 13.00
N VAL A 34 31.29 -1.51 12.38
CA VAL A 34 32.24 -2.58 12.13
C VAL A 34 32.82 -2.45 10.72
N PRO A 35 34.15 -2.39 10.54
CA PRO A 35 34.77 -2.30 9.22
C PRO A 35 34.35 -3.44 8.29
N VAL A 36 34.03 -3.11 7.04
CA VAL A 36 33.68 -4.07 5.99
C VAL A 36 34.60 -3.89 4.78
N ALA A 37 34.79 -4.98 4.02
CA ALA A 37 35.63 -4.96 2.83
C ALA A 37 35.03 -4.10 1.72
N VAL A 38 35.90 -3.36 1.04
CA VAL A 38 35.58 -2.50 -0.10
C VAL A 38 36.36 -2.98 -1.31
N THR A 39 35.68 -3.18 -2.43
CA THR A 39 36.30 -3.64 -3.68
C THR A 39 36.26 -2.52 -4.72
N PRO A 40 37.39 -2.09 -5.28
CA PRO A 40 37.43 -1.12 -6.37
C PRO A 40 36.70 -1.62 -7.63
N ASN A 41 36.01 -0.71 -8.33
CA ASN A 41 35.34 -0.99 -9.59
C ASN A 41 35.38 0.25 -10.49
N LYS A 42 36.41 0.36 -11.37
CA LYS A 42 36.63 1.54 -12.24
C LYS A 42 36.50 2.88 -11.50
N ASP A 43 35.38 3.59 -11.72
CA ASP A 43 35.11 4.91 -11.15
C ASP A 43 34.21 4.83 -9.88
N SER A 44 34.02 3.63 -9.37
CA SER A 44 33.21 3.34 -8.18
C SER A 44 33.92 2.35 -7.26
N TYR A 45 33.30 2.04 -6.14
CA TYR A 45 33.68 0.88 -5.34
C TYR A 45 32.44 0.16 -4.79
N ILE A 46 32.58 -1.12 -4.54
CA ILE A 46 31.50 -2.00 -4.16
C ILE A 46 31.73 -2.49 -2.73
N VAL A 47 30.68 -2.44 -1.92
CA VAL A 47 30.58 -3.11 -0.62
C VAL A 47 29.60 -4.26 -0.76
N LYS A 48 30.05 -5.48 -0.42
CA LYS A 48 29.21 -6.68 -0.35
C LYS A 48 29.30 -7.26 1.05
N VAL A 49 28.17 -7.34 1.73
CA VAL A 49 28.07 -7.88 3.09
C VAL A 49 26.86 -8.79 3.22
N PRO A 50 26.92 -9.86 4.03
CA PRO A 50 25.75 -10.69 4.27
C PRO A 50 24.71 -9.93 5.12
N ALA A 51 23.44 -10.10 4.79
CA ALA A 51 22.34 -9.72 5.64
C ALA A 51 22.22 -10.74 6.79
N GLY A 52 22.84 -10.43 7.92
CA GLY A 52 22.99 -11.36 9.03
C GLY A 52 21.80 -11.33 10.00
N GLN A 53 21.78 -10.40 10.92
CA GLN A 53 20.73 -10.28 11.93
C GLN A 53 19.64 -9.31 11.50
N ALA A 54 18.38 -9.65 11.76
CA ALA A 54 17.26 -8.76 11.52
C ALA A 54 17.36 -7.46 12.32
N GLY A 55 16.92 -6.37 11.74
CA GLY A 55 16.94 -5.02 12.31
C GLY A 55 17.50 -3.97 11.38
N LYS A 56 17.62 -2.76 11.90
CA LYS A 56 18.16 -1.61 11.16
C LYS A 56 19.67 -1.75 11.00
N VAL A 57 20.16 -1.46 9.80
CA VAL A 57 21.57 -1.49 9.44
C VAL A 57 21.94 -0.17 8.81
N ARG A 58 23.05 0.42 9.27
CA ARG A 58 23.68 1.56 8.63
C ARG A 58 25.01 1.16 8.03
N ILE A 59 25.24 1.48 6.77
CA ILE A 59 26.55 1.38 6.14
C ILE A 59 27.08 2.78 5.94
N ASP A 60 28.15 3.11 6.64
CA ASP A 60 28.85 4.38 6.51
C ASP A 60 30.02 4.23 5.54
N PHE A 61 30.18 5.22 4.68
CA PHE A 61 31.26 5.32 3.68
C PHE A 61 32.12 6.54 3.97
N PHE A 62 33.42 6.35 4.07
CA PHE A 62 34.40 7.41 4.40
C PHE A 62 35.33 7.66 3.24
N TYR A 63 35.65 8.91 3.00
CA TYR A 63 36.58 9.39 1.97
C TYR A 63 37.86 9.92 2.62
N ASP A 64 38.94 9.99 1.84
CA ASP A 64 40.24 10.45 2.28
C ASP A 64 40.28 11.93 2.67
N ASP A 65 39.31 12.74 2.22
CA ASP A 65 39.16 14.16 2.54
C ASP A 65 38.34 14.42 3.83
N GLY A 66 38.05 13.36 4.60
CA GLY A 66 37.26 13.43 5.84
C GLY A 66 35.75 13.53 5.64
N LYS A 67 35.26 13.49 4.40
CA LYS A 67 33.82 13.42 4.11
C LYS A 67 33.30 12.03 4.28
N GLN A 68 32.01 11.96 4.57
CA GLN A 68 31.29 10.70 4.73
C GLN A 68 29.89 10.76 4.12
N THR A 69 29.36 9.62 3.77
CA THR A 69 27.95 9.39 3.41
C THR A 69 27.50 8.06 3.98
N HIS A 70 26.24 7.76 3.90
CA HIS A 70 25.70 6.53 4.45
C HIS A 70 24.51 5.98 3.64
N ALA A 71 24.19 4.72 3.90
CA ALA A 71 22.97 4.07 3.52
C ALA A 71 22.28 3.49 4.76
N ASP A 72 20.97 3.66 4.86
CA ASP A 72 20.16 3.09 5.92
C ASP A 72 19.31 1.93 5.35
N LEU A 73 19.56 0.72 5.85
CA LEU A 73 18.96 -0.51 5.35
C LEU A 73 18.16 -1.20 6.47
N LEU A 74 17.26 -2.09 6.08
CA LEU A 74 16.51 -2.94 6.99
C LEU A 74 16.70 -4.40 6.61
N ILE A 75 17.00 -5.26 7.59
CA ILE A 75 17.00 -6.70 7.43
C ILE A 75 15.78 -7.26 8.13
N ILE A 76 14.96 -8.02 7.41
CA ILE A 76 13.84 -8.80 7.96
C ILE A 76 14.19 -10.27 8.00
N ASP A 77 13.53 -11.06 8.86
CA ASP A 77 13.78 -12.50 8.91
C ASP A 77 13.36 -13.20 7.63
N ASN A 78 12.06 -13.12 7.29
CA ASN A 78 11.47 -13.76 6.13
C ASN A 78 10.12 -13.11 5.81
N GLU A 79 9.88 -12.79 4.55
CA GLU A 79 8.64 -12.12 4.13
C GLU A 79 7.36 -12.93 4.41
N LYS A 80 7.42 -14.25 4.18
CA LYS A 80 6.26 -15.13 4.40
C LYS A 80 5.89 -15.20 5.88
N GLU A 81 6.88 -15.27 6.74
CA GLU A 81 6.69 -15.28 8.18
C GLU A 81 6.21 -13.92 8.70
N LEU A 82 6.72 -12.82 8.16
CA LEU A 82 6.25 -11.47 8.46
C LEU A 82 4.75 -11.33 8.13
N ILE A 83 4.34 -11.74 6.93
CA ILE A 83 2.94 -11.71 6.50
C ILE A 83 2.07 -12.61 7.37
N ARG A 84 2.52 -13.84 7.67
CA ARG A 84 1.81 -14.78 8.54
C ARG A 84 1.56 -14.18 9.92
N LYS A 85 2.59 -13.62 10.55
CA LYS A 85 2.47 -12.97 11.86
C LYS A 85 1.55 -11.76 11.82
N ARG A 86 1.61 -10.95 10.76
CA ARG A 86 0.72 -9.82 10.59
C ARG A 86 -0.74 -10.25 10.49
N VAL A 87 -1.03 -11.24 9.68
CA VAL A 87 -2.38 -11.81 9.48
C VAL A 87 -2.92 -12.40 10.78
N ASP A 88 -2.09 -13.12 11.53
CA ASP A 88 -2.45 -13.65 12.85
C ASP A 88 -2.73 -12.51 13.85
N PHE A 89 -1.90 -11.47 13.86
CA PHE A 89 -2.10 -10.33 14.74
C PHE A 89 -3.42 -9.60 14.46
N ILE A 90 -3.75 -9.36 13.20
CA ILE A 90 -5.03 -8.76 12.80
C ILE A 90 -6.18 -9.61 13.35
N ARG A 91 -6.17 -10.91 13.10
CA ARG A 91 -7.23 -11.82 13.51
C ARG A 91 -7.40 -11.90 15.02
N THR A 92 -6.31 -11.88 15.78
CA THR A 92 -6.32 -12.13 17.24
C THR A 92 -6.39 -10.86 18.09
N HIS A 93 -5.88 -9.73 17.57
CA HIS A 93 -5.77 -8.48 18.34
C HIS A 93 -6.54 -7.31 17.73
N GLN A 94 -6.87 -7.33 16.44
CA GLN A 94 -7.54 -6.22 15.77
C GLN A 94 -8.98 -6.53 15.32
N GLN A 95 -9.46 -7.75 15.47
CA GLN A 95 -10.86 -8.06 15.19
C GLN A 95 -11.73 -7.89 16.45
N MET A 96 -12.83 -7.15 16.33
CA MET A 96 -13.85 -7.08 17.39
C MET A 96 -14.58 -8.41 17.49
N THR A 97 -14.43 -9.09 18.61
CA THR A 97 -14.97 -10.43 18.84
C THR A 97 -16.13 -10.49 19.85
N ASP A 98 -16.44 -9.38 20.52
CA ASP A 98 -17.61 -9.31 21.40
C ASP A 98 -18.91 -9.27 20.58
N PRO A 99 -19.78 -10.29 20.64
CA PRO A 99 -21.01 -10.32 19.85
C PRO A 99 -22.05 -9.28 20.31
N LYS A 100 -21.85 -8.65 21.47
CA LYS A 100 -22.72 -7.56 21.97
C LYS A 100 -22.30 -6.20 21.46
N ASP A 101 -21.07 -6.06 20.95
CA ASP A 101 -20.59 -4.81 20.37
C ASP A 101 -21.20 -4.62 18.97
N PRO A 102 -21.74 -3.44 18.63
CA PRO A 102 -22.27 -3.17 17.29
C PRO A 102 -21.22 -3.31 16.17
N ARG A 103 -19.94 -3.32 16.53
CA ARG A 103 -18.80 -3.51 15.63
C ARG A 103 -18.34 -4.97 15.52
N PHE A 104 -19.09 -5.92 16.07
CA PHE A 104 -18.74 -7.33 16.00
C PHE A 104 -18.32 -7.74 14.58
N GLY A 105 -17.17 -8.36 14.46
CA GLY A 105 -16.57 -8.78 13.19
C GLY A 105 -15.70 -7.73 12.50
N ALA A 106 -15.76 -6.46 12.92
CA ALA A 106 -14.93 -5.39 12.37
C ALA A 106 -13.44 -5.62 12.62
N TYR A 107 -12.60 -5.23 11.67
CA TYR A 107 -11.18 -4.99 11.94
C TYR A 107 -11.01 -3.54 12.41
N MET A 108 -10.16 -3.37 13.42
CA MET A 108 -10.03 -2.14 14.19
C MET A 108 -8.63 -1.58 14.12
N VAL A 109 -8.48 -0.26 14.32
CA VAL A 109 -7.17 0.35 14.56
C VAL A 109 -6.58 -0.19 15.86
N TYR A 110 -5.28 -0.41 15.89
CA TYR A 110 -4.55 -0.84 17.07
C TYR A 110 -3.54 0.21 17.50
N ASP A 111 -3.54 0.53 18.79
CA ASP A 111 -2.56 1.44 19.40
C ASP A 111 -1.37 0.63 19.95
N ASN A 112 -0.23 0.69 19.27
CA ASN A 112 0.98 -0.02 19.68
C ASN A 112 1.56 0.47 21.03
N GLU A 113 1.27 1.70 21.43
CA GLU A 113 1.73 2.23 22.74
C GLU A 113 0.78 1.84 23.87
N GLY A 114 -0.52 1.83 23.59
CA GLY A 114 -1.54 1.40 24.56
C GLY A 114 -1.75 -0.09 24.61
N ASP A 115 -1.15 -0.85 23.68
CA ASP A 115 -1.26 -2.32 23.54
C ASP A 115 -2.73 -2.78 23.50
N SER A 116 -3.56 -2.09 22.74
CA SER A 116 -5.01 -2.33 22.67
C SER A 116 -5.65 -1.83 21.39
N ILE A 117 -6.84 -2.35 21.10
CA ILE A 117 -7.74 -1.77 20.10
C ILE A 117 -8.04 -0.32 20.49
N TYR A 118 -8.04 0.55 19.50
CA TYR A 118 -8.30 1.96 19.68
C TYR A 118 -9.74 2.21 20.20
N PRO A 119 -9.91 2.98 21.29
CA PRO A 119 -11.23 3.22 21.86
C PRO A 119 -12.01 4.28 21.05
N ASN A 120 -13.26 4.00 20.75
CA ASN A 120 -14.18 4.80 19.92
C ASN A 120 -14.45 6.24 20.37
N ASN A 121 -14.06 6.62 21.56
CA ASN A 121 -14.49 7.88 22.17
C ASN A 121 -13.34 8.85 22.45
N THR A 122 -12.25 8.73 21.74
CA THR A 122 -11.12 9.63 21.90
C THR A 122 -11.44 10.97 21.22
N PRO A 123 -11.28 12.12 21.89
CA PRO A 123 -11.58 13.43 21.33
C PRO A 123 -10.84 13.74 20.01
N ASN A 124 -9.72 13.07 19.79
CA ASN A 124 -8.80 13.27 18.66
C ASN A 124 -9.03 12.26 17.54
N CYS A 125 -10.08 11.45 17.60
CA CYS A 125 -10.40 10.57 16.49
C CYS A 125 -10.85 11.40 15.29
N ASN A 126 -10.12 11.32 14.19
CA ASN A 126 -10.58 11.89 12.94
C ASN A 126 -11.93 11.24 12.58
N PRO A 127 -13.05 11.98 12.47
CA PRO A 127 -14.35 11.40 12.18
C PRO A 127 -14.42 10.69 10.82
N VAL A 128 -13.44 10.92 9.94
CA VAL A 128 -13.31 10.27 8.64
C VAL A 128 -12.58 8.94 8.73
N ASP A 129 -11.74 8.78 9.74
CA ASP A 129 -10.78 7.69 9.92
C ASP A 129 -11.06 6.95 11.23
N ARG A 130 -12.33 6.58 11.42
CA ARG A 130 -12.75 5.83 12.61
C ARG A 130 -12.22 4.41 12.60
N ASP A 131 -12.05 3.89 13.80
CA ASP A 131 -11.40 2.63 14.08
C ASP A 131 -12.01 1.39 13.40
N GLU A 132 -13.34 1.32 13.25
CA GLU A 132 -14.03 0.23 12.53
C GLU A 132 -14.30 0.51 11.05
N GLY A 133 -13.89 1.65 10.56
CA GLY A 133 -14.34 2.19 9.28
C GLY A 133 -13.85 1.44 8.04
N ALA A 134 -14.36 1.89 6.90
CA ALA A 134 -14.06 1.27 5.59
C ALA A 134 -12.56 1.36 5.20
N GLU A 135 -11.78 2.23 5.82
CA GLU A 135 -10.33 2.29 5.61
C GLU A 135 -9.59 1.06 6.14
N ARG A 136 -10.21 0.32 7.09
CA ARG A 136 -9.68 -0.97 7.60
C ARG A 136 -9.90 -2.14 6.64
N VAL A 137 -10.57 -1.93 5.52
CA VAL A 137 -10.84 -2.98 4.53
C VAL A 137 -9.55 -3.63 4.00
N GLY A 138 -8.43 -2.92 3.97
CA GLY A 138 -7.13 -3.47 3.61
C GLY A 138 -6.74 -4.70 4.43
N MET A 139 -7.09 -4.73 5.72
CA MET A 139 -6.90 -5.93 6.57
C MET A 139 -7.71 -7.11 6.04
N GLY A 140 -8.99 -6.88 5.71
CA GLY A 140 -9.85 -7.93 5.15
C GLY A 140 -9.37 -8.44 3.79
N VAL A 141 -8.93 -7.56 2.91
CA VAL A 141 -8.36 -7.93 1.60
C VAL A 141 -7.11 -8.77 1.78
N LEU A 142 -6.20 -8.38 2.68
CA LEU A 142 -5.00 -9.14 3.00
C LEU A 142 -5.34 -10.55 3.51
N LEU A 143 -6.25 -10.65 4.48
CA LEU A 143 -6.66 -11.95 5.02
C LEU A 143 -7.33 -12.81 3.94
N ALA A 144 -8.15 -12.24 3.06
CA ALA A 144 -8.78 -12.97 1.96
C ALA A 144 -7.75 -13.53 0.97
N LYS A 145 -6.72 -12.75 0.63
CA LYS A 145 -5.59 -13.22 -0.22
C LYS A 145 -4.82 -14.34 0.47
N GLN A 146 -4.52 -14.20 1.77
CA GLN A 146 -3.86 -15.27 2.53
C GLN A 146 -4.73 -16.53 2.62
N TYR A 147 -6.03 -16.40 2.83
CA TYR A 147 -6.93 -17.54 2.80
C TYR A 147 -6.96 -18.25 1.42
N ARG A 148 -6.86 -17.49 0.33
CA ARG A 148 -6.72 -18.12 -1.02
C ARG A 148 -5.50 -19.02 -1.10
N LEU A 149 -4.39 -18.61 -0.51
CA LEU A 149 -3.11 -19.34 -0.54
C LEU A 149 -3.07 -20.52 0.44
N THR A 150 -3.55 -20.31 1.67
CA THR A 150 -3.34 -21.24 2.78
C THR A 150 -4.51 -22.17 3.09
N LYS A 151 -5.74 -21.73 2.74
CA LYS A 151 -7.00 -22.39 3.10
C LYS A 151 -7.20 -22.57 4.63
N ASP A 152 -6.58 -21.71 5.41
CA ASP A 152 -6.69 -21.74 6.88
C ASP A 152 -8.13 -21.47 7.33
N LYS A 153 -8.69 -22.39 8.11
CA LYS A 153 -10.07 -22.32 8.61
C LYS A 153 -10.30 -21.16 9.57
N LEU A 154 -9.28 -20.76 10.35
CA LEU A 154 -9.37 -19.64 11.28
C LEU A 154 -9.51 -18.32 10.51
N LEU A 155 -8.75 -18.16 9.43
CA LEU A 155 -8.91 -17.00 8.54
C LEU A 155 -10.29 -16.97 7.91
N LYS A 156 -10.83 -18.13 7.48
CA LYS A 156 -12.19 -18.21 6.92
C LYS A 156 -13.24 -17.69 7.89
N THR A 157 -13.19 -18.12 9.14
CA THR A 157 -14.15 -17.68 10.16
C THR A 157 -14.06 -16.17 10.40
N SER A 158 -12.85 -15.65 10.55
CA SER A 158 -12.60 -14.22 10.70
C SER A 158 -13.18 -13.41 9.53
N LEU A 159 -12.91 -13.85 8.31
CA LEU A 159 -13.39 -13.22 7.08
C LEU A 159 -14.91 -13.24 6.92
N LEU A 160 -15.58 -14.34 7.30
CA LEU A 160 -17.03 -14.43 7.25
C LEU A 160 -17.68 -13.44 8.22
N ASN A 161 -17.13 -13.28 9.43
CA ASN A 161 -17.59 -12.29 10.39
C ASN A 161 -17.39 -10.87 9.85
N TYR A 162 -16.24 -10.60 9.23
CA TYR A 162 -15.97 -9.29 8.64
C TYR A 162 -16.87 -8.98 7.43
N ALA A 163 -17.09 -9.96 6.55
CA ALA A 163 -18.02 -9.79 5.43
C ALA A 163 -19.44 -9.48 5.89
N HIS A 164 -19.89 -10.16 6.94
CA HIS A 164 -21.19 -9.88 7.57
C HIS A 164 -21.23 -8.45 8.15
N PHE A 165 -20.18 -8.06 8.90
CA PHE A 165 -20.04 -6.70 9.43
C PHE A 165 -20.15 -5.62 8.33
N LEU A 166 -19.37 -5.75 7.27
CA LEU A 166 -19.40 -4.80 6.15
C LEU A 166 -20.81 -4.68 5.56
N ARG A 167 -21.45 -5.83 5.30
CA ARG A 167 -22.76 -5.84 4.63
C ARG A 167 -23.88 -5.31 5.50
N GLU A 168 -23.90 -5.67 6.78
CA GLU A 168 -25.02 -5.35 7.69
C GLU A 168 -24.84 -4.04 8.45
N LYS A 169 -23.60 -3.56 8.63
CA LYS A 169 -23.31 -2.39 9.46
C LYS A 169 -22.83 -1.18 8.68
N LEU A 170 -22.02 -1.38 7.62
CA LEU A 170 -21.49 -0.26 6.84
C LEU A 170 -22.30 0.02 5.56
N GLN A 171 -23.10 -0.95 5.08
CA GLN A 171 -23.87 -0.77 3.84
C GLN A 171 -25.39 -0.76 4.07
N THR A 172 -26.06 0.12 3.33
CA THR A 172 -27.53 0.07 3.22
C THR A 172 -27.98 -1.08 2.30
N LYS A 173 -29.29 -1.30 2.20
CA LYS A 173 -29.88 -2.27 1.27
C LYS A 173 -29.45 -1.99 -0.19
N ASP A 174 -29.34 -0.70 -0.55
CA ASP A 174 -28.95 -0.24 -1.89
C ASP A 174 -27.43 -0.05 -2.06
N TYR A 175 -26.64 -0.62 -1.13
CA TYR A 175 -25.19 -0.59 -1.15
C TYR A 175 -24.56 0.82 -1.02
N VAL A 176 -25.28 1.79 -0.46
CA VAL A 176 -24.65 3.02 0.02
C VAL A 176 -23.69 2.64 1.15
N THR A 177 -22.42 3.03 1.04
CA THR A 177 -21.35 2.52 1.89
C THR A 177 -20.76 3.63 2.75
N TYR A 178 -20.94 3.53 4.05
CA TYR A 178 -20.49 4.52 5.04
C TYR A 178 -19.11 4.20 5.62
N SER A 179 -18.48 5.22 6.19
CA SER A 179 -17.17 5.10 6.84
C SER A 179 -17.23 4.46 8.22
N SER A 180 -18.41 4.41 8.88
CA SER A 180 -18.56 3.91 10.25
C SER A 180 -19.96 3.35 10.52
N VAL A 181 -20.10 2.59 11.61
CA VAL A 181 -21.36 1.90 11.98
C VAL A 181 -22.53 2.83 12.30
N ASP A 182 -22.28 4.04 12.76
CA ASP A 182 -23.32 5.01 13.05
C ASP A 182 -23.97 5.62 11.79
N GLN A 183 -23.37 5.36 10.64
CA GLN A 183 -23.84 5.81 9.32
C GLN A 183 -24.07 7.33 9.20
N THR A 184 -23.68 8.11 10.21
CA THR A 184 -23.77 9.57 10.20
C THR A 184 -22.60 10.20 9.50
N ASN A 185 -21.54 9.43 9.30
CA ASN A 185 -20.32 9.85 8.67
C ASN A 185 -20.19 9.35 7.26
N ARG A 186 -19.86 10.28 6.44
CA ARG A 186 -19.33 10.26 5.10
C ARG A 186 -19.56 8.98 4.31
N ASN A 187 -20.46 9.12 3.42
CA ASN A 187 -20.56 8.37 2.21
C ASN A 187 -19.39 8.78 1.28
N ARG A 188 -18.18 8.30 1.57
CA ARG A 188 -16.96 8.61 0.77
C ARG A 188 -16.85 7.68 -0.43
N GLY A 189 -16.46 8.21 -1.58
CA GLY A 189 -16.26 7.41 -2.79
C GLY A 189 -15.23 6.30 -2.64
N TYR A 190 -14.19 6.50 -1.83
CA TYR A 190 -13.17 5.50 -1.54
C TYR A 190 -13.74 4.24 -0.87
N ASN A 191 -14.72 4.38 0.01
CA ASN A 191 -15.33 3.26 0.74
C ASN A 191 -15.84 2.16 -0.22
N TYR A 192 -16.47 2.58 -1.32
CA TYR A 192 -17.07 1.66 -2.29
C TYR A 192 -16.03 0.80 -3.00
N ILE A 193 -14.91 1.43 -3.35
CA ILE A 193 -13.83 0.75 -4.08
C ILE A 193 -13.20 -0.32 -3.20
N TRP A 194 -12.86 0.02 -1.98
CA TRP A 194 -12.23 -0.90 -1.03
C TRP A 194 -13.15 -2.05 -0.66
N VAL A 195 -14.43 -1.77 -0.38
CA VAL A 195 -15.41 -2.80 -0.03
C VAL A 195 -15.71 -3.69 -1.23
N ALA A 196 -15.79 -3.15 -2.45
CA ALA A 196 -15.96 -3.95 -3.66
C ALA A 196 -14.75 -4.87 -3.91
N ASP A 197 -13.53 -4.38 -3.74
CA ASP A 197 -12.31 -5.21 -3.82
C ASP A 197 -12.40 -6.38 -2.84
N PHE A 198 -12.71 -6.12 -1.57
CA PHE A 198 -12.88 -7.16 -0.57
C PHE A 198 -13.90 -8.23 -1.00
N TYR A 199 -15.06 -7.83 -1.50
CA TYR A 199 -16.08 -8.80 -1.94
C TYR A 199 -15.60 -9.63 -3.13
N PHE A 200 -14.93 -9.04 -4.11
CA PHE A 200 -14.35 -9.79 -5.21
C PHE A 200 -13.24 -10.75 -4.73
N GLN A 201 -12.41 -10.35 -3.78
CA GLN A 201 -11.42 -11.24 -3.16
C GLN A 201 -12.11 -12.39 -2.41
N MET A 202 -13.19 -12.12 -1.70
CA MET A 202 -14.00 -13.18 -1.04
C MET A 202 -14.62 -14.14 -2.05
N TYR A 203 -15.08 -13.65 -3.20
CA TYR A 203 -15.51 -14.53 -4.28
C TYR A 203 -14.39 -15.43 -4.79
N GLN A 204 -13.20 -14.85 -5.06
CA GLN A 204 -12.03 -15.63 -5.49
C GLN A 204 -11.59 -16.66 -4.45
N ALA A 205 -11.71 -16.33 -3.18
CA ALA A 205 -11.31 -17.19 -2.06
C ALA A 205 -12.28 -18.33 -1.78
N THR A 206 -13.58 -18.10 -1.95
CA THR A 206 -14.66 -19.03 -1.51
C THR A 206 -15.46 -19.64 -2.63
N GLY A 207 -15.51 -19.01 -3.81
CA GLY A 207 -16.40 -19.39 -4.91
C GLY A 207 -17.88 -19.03 -4.68
N ASN A 208 -18.21 -18.37 -3.57
CA ASN A 208 -19.60 -17.98 -3.29
C ASN A 208 -20.00 -16.78 -4.15
N LYS A 209 -20.89 -17.04 -5.12
CA LYS A 209 -21.39 -16.07 -6.09
C LYS A 209 -21.99 -14.81 -5.46
N LEU A 210 -22.53 -14.91 -4.23
CA LEU A 210 -23.08 -13.76 -3.51
C LEU A 210 -22.06 -12.64 -3.34
N TYR A 211 -20.79 -12.97 -3.13
CA TYR A 211 -19.75 -11.95 -3.03
C TYR A 211 -19.47 -11.23 -4.35
N ALA A 212 -19.54 -11.93 -5.48
CA ALA A 212 -19.46 -11.28 -6.80
C ALA A 212 -20.64 -10.32 -7.02
N VAL A 213 -21.83 -10.68 -6.58
CA VAL A 213 -23.02 -9.80 -6.60
C VAL A 213 -22.79 -8.59 -5.71
N HIS A 214 -22.32 -8.77 -4.48
CA HIS A 214 -22.05 -7.66 -3.55
C HIS A 214 -20.99 -6.70 -4.10
N GLY A 215 -19.90 -7.21 -4.67
CA GLY A 215 -18.86 -6.37 -5.29
C GLY A 215 -19.41 -5.54 -6.45
N TYR A 216 -20.17 -6.17 -7.34
CA TYR A 216 -20.81 -5.48 -8.46
C TYR A 216 -21.78 -4.39 -8.00
N GLN A 217 -22.69 -4.71 -7.07
CA GLN A 217 -23.69 -3.75 -6.57
C GLN A 217 -23.04 -2.59 -5.83
N THR A 218 -21.96 -2.84 -5.09
CA THR A 218 -21.19 -1.79 -4.41
C THR A 218 -20.60 -0.81 -5.44
N LEU A 219 -19.98 -1.30 -6.53
CA LEU A 219 -19.48 -0.44 -7.60
C LEU A 219 -20.62 0.30 -8.33
N GLN A 220 -21.76 -0.35 -8.59
CA GLN A 220 -22.90 0.34 -9.19
C GLN A 220 -23.43 1.46 -8.28
N SER A 221 -23.43 1.25 -6.96
CA SER A 221 -23.80 2.29 -6.00
C SER A 221 -22.80 3.44 -6.03
N MET A 222 -21.50 3.17 -6.13
CA MET A 222 -20.46 4.18 -6.30
C MET A 222 -20.70 5.04 -7.55
N PHE A 223 -20.96 4.43 -8.70
CA PHE A 223 -21.23 5.18 -9.94
C PHE A 223 -22.49 6.04 -9.86
N ARG A 224 -23.54 5.56 -9.16
CA ARG A 224 -24.74 6.36 -8.91
C ARG A 224 -24.47 7.57 -8.02
N GLN A 225 -23.59 7.45 -7.02
CA GLN A 225 -23.31 8.49 -6.03
C GLN A 225 -22.28 9.52 -6.53
N PHE A 226 -21.24 9.07 -7.21
CA PHE A 226 -20.06 9.88 -7.56
C PHE A 226 -19.82 10.02 -9.07
N GLY A 227 -20.57 9.32 -9.91
CA GLY A 227 -20.38 9.36 -11.36
C GLY A 227 -19.08 8.69 -11.81
N TYR A 228 -18.54 9.16 -12.94
CA TYR A 228 -17.39 8.55 -13.61
C TYR A 228 -16.07 9.32 -13.45
N GLY A 229 -16.10 10.47 -12.78
CA GLY A 229 -14.96 11.38 -12.63
C GLY A 229 -14.22 11.26 -11.29
N PHE A 230 -14.52 10.28 -10.48
CA PHE A 230 -13.90 10.11 -9.17
C PHE A 230 -12.60 9.29 -9.26
N TYR A 231 -11.48 9.89 -8.83
CA TYR A 231 -10.14 9.28 -8.87
C TYR A 231 -9.90 8.47 -7.59
N ALA A 232 -10.52 7.31 -7.53
CA ALA A 232 -10.43 6.45 -6.35
C ALA A 232 -9.16 5.59 -6.34
N ILE A 233 -8.64 5.33 -5.15
CA ILE A 233 -7.48 4.47 -4.93
C ILE A 233 -7.89 3.01 -5.13
N GLY A 234 -7.24 2.33 -6.08
CA GLY A 234 -7.31 0.88 -6.21
C GLY A 234 -8.59 0.34 -6.87
N ILE A 235 -9.17 1.03 -7.86
CA ILE A 235 -10.34 0.53 -8.61
C ILE A 235 -10.03 -0.88 -9.17
N PRO A 236 -10.80 -1.92 -8.78
CA PRO A 236 -10.47 -3.31 -9.11
C PRO A 236 -10.98 -3.69 -10.52
N VAL A 237 -10.40 -3.12 -11.58
CA VAL A 237 -10.88 -3.33 -12.96
C VAL A 237 -10.77 -4.79 -13.36
N GLN A 238 -9.56 -5.33 -13.34
CA GLN A 238 -9.32 -6.72 -13.74
C GLN A 238 -9.99 -7.71 -12.80
N LEU A 239 -9.81 -7.54 -11.49
CA LEU A 239 -10.39 -8.42 -10.47
C LEU A 239 -11.91 -8.45 -10.54
N GLY A 240 -12.56 -7.29 -10.68
CA GLY A 240 -14.03 -7.20 -10.79
C GLY A 240 -14.55 -7.90 -12.03
N LEU A 241 -13.99 -7.59 -13.20
CA LEU A 241 -14.41 -8.18 -14.47
C LEU A 241 -14.14 -9.69 -14.53
N GLN A 242 -12.99 -10.15 -14.05
CA GLN A 242 -12.67 -11.58 -13.96
C GLN A 242 -13.62 -12.32 -13.01
N SER A 243 -13.97 -11.71 -11.88
CA SER A 243 -14.90 -12.29 -10.92
C SER A 243 -16.29 -12.44 -11.51
N LEU A 244 -16.81 -11.42 -12.20
CA LEU A 244 -18.11 -11.47 -12.85
C LEU A 244 -18.14 -12.51 -13.99
N LYS A 245 -17.07 -12.56 -14.79
CA LYS A 245 -16.95 -13.58 -15.86
C LYS A 245 -16.96 -15.00 -15.29
N LYS A 246 -16.17 -15.25 -14.25
CA LYS A 246 -16.07 -16.57 -13.58
C LYS A 246 -17.37 -16.95 -12.87
N ALA A 247 -18.16 -15.98 -12.43
CA ALA A 247 -19.47 -16.17 -11.80
C ALA A 247 -20.63 -16.32 -12.80
N ASP A 248 -20.37 -16.36 -14.11
CA ASP A 248 -21.37 -16.38 -15.18
C ASP A 248 -22.37 -15.21 -15.11
N MET A 249 -21.87 -14.02 -14.73
CA MET A 249 -22.65 -12.77 -14.63
C MET A 249 -22.40 -11.90 -15.87
N THR A 250 -22.79 -12.40 -17.04
CA THR A 250 -22.46 -11.78 -18.34
C THR A 250 -23.04 -10.38 -18.50
N LYS A 251 -24.28 -10.16 -18.04
CA LYS A 251 -24.94 -8.85 -18.13
C LYS A 251 -24.21 -7.81 -17.26
N GLU A 252 -23.88 -8.18 -16.05
CA GLU A 252 -23.17 -7.36 -15.08
C GLU A 252 -21.74 -7.06 -15.54
N TYR A 253 -21.06 -8.05 -16.14
CA TYR A 253 -19.75 -7.89 -16.77
C TYR A 253 -19.78 -6.79 -17.85
N LYS A 254 -20.72 -6.88 -18.80
CA LYS A 254 -20.86 -5.90 -19.89
C LYS A 254 -21.15 -4.51 -19.35
N LYS A 255 -22.03 -4.41 -18.36
CA LYS A 255 -22.37 -3.12 -17.72
C LYS A 255 -21.17 -2.50 -17.01
N LEU A 256 -20.46 -3.30 -16.19
CA LEU A 256 -19.29 -2.82 -15.44
C LEU A 256 -18.15 -2.40 -16.37
N LEU A 257 -17.88 -3.17 -17.44
CA LEU A 257 -16.90 -2.79 -18.45
C LEU A 257 -17.27 -1.44 -19.11
N SER A 258 -18.55 -1.24 -19.45
CA SER A 258 -19.01 0.04 -20.00
C SER A 258 -18.81 1.19 -19.02
N ASP A 259 -19.02 0.97 -17.72
CA ASP A 259 -18.81 2.00 -16.70
C ASP A 259 -17.32 2.33 -16.55
N PHE A 260 -16.45 1.33 -16.58
CA PHE A 260 -15.00 1.55 -16.55
C PHE A 260 -14.50 2.28 -17.80
N VAL A 261 -15.04 1.97 -18.98
CA VAL A 261 -14.71 2.70 -20.23
C VAL A 261 -15.10 4.19 -20.11
N LYS A 262 -16.29 4.49 -19.59
CA LYS A 262 -16.71 5.89 -19.33
C LYS A 262 -15.77 6.61 -18.37
N THR A 263 -15.35 5.93 -17.29
CA THR A 263 -14.37 6.48 -16.33
C THR A 263 -13.03 6.73 -17.03
N GLY A 264 -12.55 5.78 -17.83
CA GLY A 264 -11.30 5.94 -18.60
C GLY A 264 -11.33 7.11 -19.56
N ASP A 265 -12.46 7.32 -20.25
CA ASP A 265 -12.63 8.44 -21.17
C ASP A 265 -12.62 9.79 -20.44
N VAL A 266 -13.18 9.85 -19.22
CA VAL A 266 -13.08 11.04 -18.37
C VAL A 266 -11.62 11.28 -17.95
N PHE A 267 -10.89 10.24 -17.53
CA PHE A 267 -9.49 10.36 -17.11
C PHE A 267 -8.59 10.82 -18.27
N ILE A 268 -8.79 10.30 -19.49
CA ILE A 268 -8.09 10.76 -20.68
C ILE A 268 -8.41 12.24 -21.00
N LYS A 269 -9.70 12.63 -20.91
CA LYS A 269 -10.12 14.01 -21.14
C LYS A 269 -9.47 14.98 -20.16
N ASN A 270 -9.39 14.60 -18.90
CA ASN A 270 -8.73 15.42 -17.86
C ASN A 270 -7.20 15.44 -18.05
N GLY A 271 -6.61 14.34 -18.48
CA GLY A 271 -5.18 14.22 -18.72
C GLY A 271 -4.35 14.56 -17.49
N LEU A 272 -3.45 15.53 -17.61
CA LEU A 272 -2.62 16.02 -16.50
C LEU A 272 -3.32 17.06 -15.60
N ASN A 273 -4.56 17.43 -15.89
CA ASN A 273 -5.38 18.30 -15.05
C ASN A 273 -6.12 17.43 -14.01
N TYR A 274 -5.40 16.97 -13.01
CA TYR A 274 -5.98 16.13 -11.95
C TYR A 274 -7.00 16.91 -11.12
N PRO A 275 -8.17 16.33 -10.82
CA PRO A 275 -9.15 16.98 -9.96
C PRO A 275 -8.67 17.02 -8.51
N ALA A 276 -9.10 18.06 -7.78
CA ALA A 276 -9.02 18.06 -6.33
C ALA A 276 -10.21 17.26 -5.77
N HIS A 277 -9.92 16.33 -4.85
CA HIS A 277 -10.92 15.58 -4.08
C HIS A 277 -10.78 15.92 -2.58
N GLU A 278 -10.45 14.91 -1.73
CA GLU A 278 -10.11 15.17 -0.34
C GLU A 278 -8.71 15.77 -0.18
N VAL A 279 -7.85 15.52 -1.15
CA VAL A 279 -6.50 16.07 -1.26
C VAL A 279 -6.33 16.79 -2.60
N ASN A 280 -5.35 17.67 -2.65
CA ASN A 280 -4.96 18.35 -3.88
C ASN A 280 -4.03 17.45 -4.72
N TYR A 281 -3.31 18.04 -5.67
CA TYR A 281 -2.35 17.35 -6.51
C TYR A 281 -1.30 16.61 -5.65
N GLU A 282 -1.36 15.28 -5.65
CA GLU A 282 -0.40 14.42 -4.98
C GLU A 282 -0.35 13.01 -5.57
N GLN A 283 0.57 12.21 -5.08
CA GLN A 283 0.79 10.83 -5.54
C GLN A 283 -0.48 9.96 -5.48
N SER A 284 -1.32 10.09 -4.46
CA SER A 284 -2.54 9.29 -4.28
C SER A 284 -3.67 9.61 -5.28
N ILE A 285 -3.51 10.62 -6.13
CA ILE A 285 -4.40 10.91 -7.27
C ILE A 285 -3.76 10.45 -8.57
N VAL A 286 -2.46 10.74 -8.75
CA VAL A 286 -1.73 10.41 -9.97
C VAL A 286 -1.55 8.90 -10.14
N ALA A 287 -1.06 8.23 -9.11
CA ALA A 287 -0.80 6.79 -9.17
C ALA A 287 -2.07 5.95 -9.42
N PRO A 288 -3.20 6.16 -8.70
CA PRO A 288 -4.45 5.46 -8.99
C PRO A 288 -4.99 5.68 -10.40
N ALA A 289 -4.85 6.89 -10.95
CA ALA A 289 -5.28 7.17 -12.32
C ALA A 289 -4.52 6.30 -13.34
N ILE A 290 -3.19 6.23 -13.21
CA ILE A 290 -2.35 5.40 -14.07
C ILE A 290 -2.66 3.92 -13.88
N GLN A 291 -2.77 3.45 -12.63
CA GLN A 291 -3.13 2.08 -12.32
C GLN A 291 -4.45 1.67 -12.94
N PHE A 292 -5.45 2.53 -12.89
CA PHE A 292 -6.76 2.30 -13.50
C PHE A 292 -6.67 2.18 -15.02
N LEU A 293 -6.04 3.16 -15.68
CA LEU A 293 -5.90 3.19 -17.14
C LEU A 293 -5.09 2.00 -17.67
N ALA A 294 -4.02 1.60 -16.96
CA ALA A 294 -3.23 0.44 -17.33
C ALA A 294 -4.04 -0.86 -17.27
N GLN A 295 -4.82 -1.07 -16.21
CA GLN A 295 -5.74 -2.21 -16.13
C GLN A 295 -6.79 -2.19 -17.26
N LEU A 296 -7.32 -1.02 -17.57
CA LEU A 296 -8.31 -0.86 -18.64
C LEU A 296 -7.72 -1.19 -20.02
N TYR A 297 -6.46 -0.77 -20.28
CA TYR A 297 -5.72 -1.22 -21.47
C TYR A 297 -5.57 -2.74 -21.50
N LEU A 298 -5.18 -3.37 -20.39
CA LEU A 298 -4.99 -4.83 -20.34
C LEU A 298 -6.28 -5.60 -20.66
N VAL A 299 -7.43 -5.04 -20.33
CA VAL A 299 -8.76 -5.64 -20.60
C VAL A 299 -9.24 -5.34 -22.02
N THR A 300 -9.13 -4.08 -22.47
CA THR A 300 -9.73 -3.62 -23.73
C THR A 300 -8.80 -3.72 -24.92
N LYS A 301 -7.49 -3.67 -24.70
CA LYS A 301 -6.44 -3.53 -25.72
C LYS A 301 -6.54 -2.25 -26.56
N ASP A 302 -7.26 -1.25 -26.08
CA ASP A 302 -7.35 0.04 -26.74
C ASP A 302 -6.15 0.92 -26.38
N ASN A 303 -5.32 1.22 -27.38
CA ASN A 303 -4.05 1.94 -27.22
C ASN A 303 -4.21 3.34 -26.62
N LYS A 304 -5.39 3.99 -26.75
CA LYS A 304 -5.61 5.30 -26.14
C LYS A 304 -5.32 5.32 -24.64
N TYR A 305 -5.61 4.21 -23.94
CA TYR A 305 -5.31 4.07 -22.50
C TYR A 305 -3.81 3.91 -22.23
N LEU A 306 -3.12 3.12 -23.05
CA LEU A 306 -1.66 2.95 -22.90
C LEU A 306 -0.90 4.24 -23.21
N ASP A 307 -1.33 4.98 -24.23
CA ASP A 307 -0.72 6.26 -24.59
C ASP A 307 -0.86 7.26 -23.45
N GLU A 308 -2.03 7.30 -22.81
CA GLU A 308 -2.26 8.16 -21.65
C GLU A 308 -1.44 7.71 -20.42
N VAL A 309 -1.34 6.41 -20.17
CA VAL A 309 -0.47 5.86 -19.14
C VAL A 309 0.97 6.33 -19.33
N LYS A 310 1.52 6.18 -20.55
CA LYS A 310 2.88 6.64 -20.86
C LYS A 310 3.06 8.14 -20.63
N ARG A 311 2.03 8.94 -20.95
CA ARG A 311 2.07 10.39 -20.78
C ARG A 311 2.10 10.80 -19.30
N GLN A 312 1.44 10.04 -18.42
CA GLN A 312 1.35 10.34 -16.99
C GLN A 312 2.50 9.73 -16.16
N MET A 313 3.22 8.72 -16.66
CA MET A 313 4.30 8.07 -15.91
C MET A 313 5.35 9.03 -15.34
N PRO A 314 5.87 10.04 -16.08
CA PRO A 314 6.86 10.96 -15.51
C PRO A 314 6.34 11.74 -14.30
N VAL A 315 5.03 11.94 -14.20
CA VAL A 315 4.41 12.66 -13.09
C VAL A 315 4.45 11.80 -11.81
N VAL A 316 4.11 10.51 -11.89
CA VAL A 316 4.18 9.64 -10.72
C VAL A 316 5.63 9.40 -10.27
N GLU A 317 6.57 9.32 -11.21
CA GLU A 317 7.99 9.15 -10.90
C GLU A 317 8.58 10.36 -10.17
N ALA A 318 8.04 11.55 -10.38
CA ALA A 318 8.48 12.78 -9.70
C ALA A 318 8.23 12.77 -8.18
N PHE A 319 7.36 11.90 -7.68
CA PHE A 319 7.12 11.74 -6.25
C PHE A 319 8.11 10.78 -5.57
N ASN A 320 8.89 10.02 -6.32
CA ASN A 320 9.79 9.00 -5.76
C ASN A 320 11.08 9.59 -5.23
N GLY A 321 11.51 9.09 -4.07
CA GLY A 321 12.83 9.35 -3.53
C GLY A 321 13.90 8.43 -4.14
N PHE A 322 15.15 8.87 -4.11
CA PHE A 322 16.31 8.15 -4.68
C PHE A 322 17.46 8.00 -3.69
N GLN A 323 17.21 8.17 -2.42
CA GLN A 323 18.22 8.02 -1.37
C GLN A 323 18.42 6.53 -1.03
N PRO A 324 19.63 6.07 -0.72
CA PRO A 324 19.88 4.71 -0.27
C PRO A 324 19.40 4.51 1.17
N SER A 325 18.08 4.47 1.34
CA SER A 325 17.38 4.32 2.61
C SER A 325 16.05 3.63 2.37
N TYR A 326 15.71 2.65 3.20
CA TYR A 326 14.43 1.94 3.13
C TYR A 326 13.19 2.82 3.33
N HIS A 327 13.38 4.08 3.73
CA HIS A 327 12.30 5.07 3.77
C HIS A 327 12.20 5.92 2.50
N LEU A 328 13.23 5.98 1.67
CA LEU A 328 13.38 7.01 0.64
C LEU A 328 13.70 6.47 -0.74
N ASN A 329 14.15 5.20 -0.88
CA ASN A 329 14.53 4.66 -2.17
C ASN A 329 13.33 4.02 -2.87
N GLU A 330 12.97 4.53 -4.04
CA GLU A 330 11.76 4.12 -4.79
C GLU A 330 10.47 4.20 -3.95
N VAL A 331 10.44 5.09 -2.97
CA VAL A 331 9.27 5.32 -2.12
C VAL A 331 8.59 6.61 -2.52
N GLY A 332 7.34 6.52 -2.93
CA GLY A 332 6.51 7.69 -3.24
C GLY A 332 6.19 8.49 -1.98
N ILE A 333 6.47 9.78 -2.03
CA ILE A 333 6.23 10.71 -0.91
C ILE A 333 4.75 11.05 -0.84
N ARG A 334 4.16 10.87 0.33
CA ARG A 334 2.85 11.44 0.66
C ARG A 334 3.04 12.74 1.40
N HIS A 335 2.59 13.81 0.77
CA HIS A 335 2.60 15.14 1.36
C HIS A 335 1.32 15.37 2.17
N TRP A 336 1.44 15.83 3.42
CA TRP A 336 0.28 15.95 4.32
C TRP A 336 -0.16 17.42 4.47
N ASP A 337 -0.87 17.93 3.46
CA ASP A 337 -1.26 19.34 3.33
C ASP A 337 -2.29 19.79 4.37
N GLY A 338 -1.84 20.54 5.37
CA GLY A 338 -2.73 21.25 6.30
C GLY A 338 -3.56 20.38 7.22
N HIS A 339 -3.36 19.05 7.19
CA HIS A 339 -4.03 18.10 8.06
C HIS A 339 -3.03 17.50 9.05
N TRP A 340 -3.50 17.14 10.22
CA TRP A 340 -2.71 16.34 11.14
C TRP A 340 -2.82 14.85 10.80
N PHE A 341 -1.82 14.08 11.23
CA PHE A 341 -1.74 12.64 11.00
C PHE A 341 -1.38 11.88 12.28
N GLY A 342 -2.03 10.74 12.46
CA GLY A 342 -1.72 9.77 13.50
C GLY A 342 -2.08 10.20 14.92
N LYS A 343 -1.61 9.43 15.88
CA LYS A 343 -1.93 9.55 17.30
C LYS A 343 -1.59 10.93 17.91
N ARG A 344 -0.54 11.57 17.40
CA ARG A 344 -0.04 12.85 17.94
C ARG A 344 -0.40 14.06 17.09
N GLU A 345 -1.31 13.90 16.16
CA GLU A 345 -1.77 15.00 15.31
C GLU A 345 -0.63 15.79 14.69
N MET A 346 0.35 15.07 14.15
CA MET A 346 1.55 15.69 13.58
C MET A 346 1.35 16.12 12.14
N PHE A 347 1.97 17.24 11.79
CA PHE A 347 2.06 17.73 10.42
C PHE A 347 3.43 17.41 9.85
N GLY A 348 3.48 16.96 8.61
CA GLY A 348 4.72 16.61 7.92
C GLY A 348 4.48 15.66 6.77
N ASP A 349 5.55 15.29 6.09
CA ASP A 349 5.49 14.28 5.05
C ASP A 349 5.49 12.88 5.64
N THR A 350 4.71 11.98 5.06
CA THR A 350 4.61 10.59 5.48
C THR A 350 5.13 9.67 4.38
N PHE A 351 6.23 8.94 4.67
CA PHE A 351 6.81 7.97 3.75
C PHE A 351 7.82 7.05 4.48
N PRO A 352 7.74 5.71 4.30
CA PRO A 352 6.62 5.08 3.61
C PRO A 352 5.30 5.25 4.35
N HIS A 353 4.27 5.31 3.56
CA HIS A 353 2.88 5.05 3.88
C HIS A 353 2.39 4.04 2.83
N TYR A 354 1.28 3.33 3.03
CA TYR A 354 0.84 2.38 2.00
C TYR A 354 0.62 3.03 0.63
N TRP A 355 0.37 4.33 0.56
CA TRP A 355 0.28 5.04 -0.72
C TRP A 355 1.56 4.93 -1.54
N SER A 356 2.72 4.86 -0.90
CA SER A 356 3.97 4.58 -1.60
C SER A 356 3.93 3.26 -2.37
N SER A 357 3.24 2.24 -1.86
CA SER A 357 3.09 0.95 -2.53
C SER A 357 2.16 0.98 -3.74
N ILE A 358 1.29 2.00 -3.86
CA ILE A 358 0.48 2.21 -5.06
C ILE A 358 1.38 2.46 -6.28
N THR A 359 2.49 3.17 -6.10
CA THR A 359 3.50 3.33 -7.15
C THR A 359 4.04 1.96 -7.61
N GLY A 360 4.24 1.01 -6.69
CA GLY A 360 4.61 -0.36 -7.04
C GLY A 360 3.57 -1.05 -7.93
N ALA A 361 2.29 -0.89 -7.63
CA ALA A 361 1.21 -1.39 -8.48
C ALA A 361 1.19 -0.71 -9.85
N VAL A 362 1.46 0.60 -9.93
CA VAL A 362 1.60 1.33 -11.20
C VAL A 362 2.69 0.72 -12.06
N TYR A 363 3.89 0.52 -11.51
CA TYR A 363 5.02 -0.07 -12.22
C TYR A 363 4.74 -1.51 -12.66
N TYR A 364 4.09 -2.28 -11.81
CA TYR A 364 3.64 -3.65 -12.14
C TYR A 364 2.73 -3.66 -13.36
N TYR A 365 1.66 -2.87 -13.35
CA TYR A 365 0.74 -2.81 -14.48
C TYR A 365 1.39 -2.20 -15.72
N TYR A 366 2.27 -1.21 -15.56
CA TYR A 366 3.03 -0.65 -16.67
C TYR A 366 3.93 -1.69 -17.34
N ALA A 367 4.64 -2.50 -16.54
CA ALA A 367 5.44 -3.61 -17.03
C ALA A 367 4.60 -4.64 -17.79
N LEU A 368 3.40 -4.97 -17.30
CA LEU A 368 2.47 -5.87 -18.00
C LEU A 368 1.96 -5.28 -19.32
N CYS A 369 1.77 -3.96 -19.39
CA CYS A 369 1.31 -3.28 -20.59
C CYS A 369 2.38 -3.17 -21.68
N THR A 370 3.62 -2.95 -21.27
CA THR A 370 4.75 -2.62 -22.18
C THR A 370 5.72 -3.78 -22.42
N GLY A 371 5.75 -4.75 -21.52
CA GLY A 371 6.77 -5.81 -21.51
C GLY A 371 8.12 -5.37 -20.95
N ASP A 372 8.21 -4.15 -20.39
CA ASP A 372 9.45 -3.62 -19.83
C ASP A 372 9.77 -4.25 -18.47
N LYS A 373 10.75 -5.14 -18.45
CA LYS A 373 11.16 -5.87 -17.25
C LYS A 373 11.76 -4.97 -16.17
N SER A 374 12.33 -3.82 -16.53
CA SER A 374 12.92 -2.90 -15.56
C SER A 374 11.84 -2.32 -14.63
N TYR A 375 10.65 -2.06 -15.15
CA TYR A 375 9.52 -1.63 -14.33
C TYR A 375 8.95 -2.74 -13.44
N MET A 376 9.06 -4.01 -13.85
CA MET A 376 8.70 -5.13 -12.96
C MET A 376 9.66 -5.20 -11.78
N GLU A 377 10.96 -5.05 -12.01
CA GLU A 377 11.97 -4.99 -10.95
C GLU A 377 11.72 -3.81 -10.01
N ARG A 378 11.46 -2.61 -10.54
CA ARG A 378 11.11 -1.43 -9.75
C ARG A 378 9.83 -1.63 -8.94
N ALA A 379 8.81 -2.29 -9.50
CA ALA A 379 7.59 -2.63 -8.77
C ALA A 379 7.88 -3.49 -7.54
N GLN A 380 8.73 -4.53 -7.71
CA GLN A 380 9.15 -5.41 -6.62
C GLN A 380 9.92 -4.65 -5.54
N ASN A 381 10.80 -3.72 -5.94
CA ASN A 381 11.57 -2.90 -5.01
C ASN A 381 10.67 -1.98 -4.18
N VAL A 382 9.74 -1.29 -4.82
CA VAL A 382 8.79 -0.40 -4.13
C VAL A 382 8.01 -1.14 -3.06
N VAL A 383 7.38 -2.27 -3.42
CA VAL A 383 6.55 -3.00 -2.45
C VAL A 383 7.39 -3.66 -1.35
N ARG A 384 8.63 -4.05 -1.66
CA ARG A 384 9.56 -4.60 -0.68
C ARG A 384 10.02 -3.55 0.33
N ASN A 385 10.35 -2.35 -0.13
CA ASN A 385 10.75 -1.25 0.75
C ASN A 385 9.64 -0.84 1.71
N ASN A 386 8.36 -1.01 1.33
CA ASN A 386 7.22 -0.78 2.22
C ASN A 386 7.06 -1.83 3.34
N LEU A 387 7.78 -2.94 3.30
CA LEU A 387 7.74 -3.94 4.38
C LEU A 387 8.27 -3.39 5.72
N CYS A 388 8.99 -2.27 5.71
CA CYS A 388 9.43 -1.58 6.93
C CYS A 388 8.28 -1.04 7.80
N LEU A 389 7.06 -1.01 7.30
CA LEU A 389 5.86 -0.67 8.08
C LEU A 389 5.41 -1.80 9.02
N PHE A 390 5.96 -3.00 8.87
CA PHE A 390 5.56 -4.20 9.61
C PHE A 390 6.69 -4.67 10.54
N PHE A 391 6.30 -5.09 11.75
CA PHE A 391 7.23 -5.51 12.78
C PHE A 391 7.24 -7.04 12.92
N GLU A 392 8.31 -7.58 13.48
CA GLU A 392 8.53 -9.02 13.59
C GLU A 392 7.52 -9.74 14.50
N ASP A 393 6.86 -9.00 15.40
CA ASP A 393 5.82 -9.53 16.31
C ASP A 393 4.40 -9.50 15.72
N GLY A 394 4.24 -9.03 14.47
CA GLY A 394 2.97 -8.89 13.79
C GLY A 394 2.30 -7.54 13.98
N ARG A 395 2.83 -6.67 14.83
CA ARG A 395 2.42 -5.27 14.89
C ARG A 395 2.80 -4.54 13.61
N ALA A 396 2.27 -3.34 13.43
CA ALA A 396 2.58 -2.51 12.27
C ALA A 396 2.43 -1.03 12.62
N SER A 397 2.97 -0.16 11.77
CA SER A 397 2.77 1.27 11.83
C SER A 397 2.12 1.77 10.54
N CYS A 398 1.20 2.70 10.64
CA CYS A 398 0.55 3.32 9.50
C CYS A 398 1.57 4.04 8.59
N ALA A 399 2.54 4.75 9.18
CA ALA A 399 3.54 5.49 8.42
C ALA A 399 4.75 5.87 9.25
N TYR A 400 5.87 6.14 8.56
CA TYR A 400 6.94 6.97 9.09
C TYR A 400 6.69 8.43 8.75
N MET A 401 7.12 9.35 9.63
CA MET A 401 6.88 10.78 9.50
C MET A 401 8.18 11.58 9.50
N TYR A 402 8.22 12.62 8.69
CA TYR A 402 9.36 13.51 8.55
C TYR A 402 8.97 14.96 8.80
N PRO A 403 9.83 15.74 9.41
CA PRO A 403 11.16 15.37 9.94
C PRO A 403 11.05 14.62 11.27
N TYR A 404 11.94 13.66 11.50
CA TYR A 404 11.98 12.93 12.78
C TYR A 404 12.82 13.64 13.87
N LYS A 405 13.44 14.77 13.53
CA LYS A 405 14.22 15.60 14.46
C LYS A 405 14.09 17.06 14.08
N ILE A 406 13.69 17.91 15.03
CA ILE A 406 13.54 19.34 14.85
C ILE A 406 14.36 20.06 15.92
N ASN A 407 15.30 20.94 15.50
CA ASN A 407 16.19 21.68 16.41
C ASN A 407 16.88 20.78 17.46
N GLY A 408 17.30 19.59 17.04
CA GLY A 408 17.95 18.63 17.93
C GLY A 408 16.99 17.79 18.80
N ILE A 409 15.72 18.13 18.85
CA ILE A 409 14.70 17.41 19.63
C ILE A 409 14.07 16.33 18.74
N LYS A 410 14.00 15.10 19.23
CA LYS A 410 13.38 13.98 18.53
C LYS A 410 11.87 14.22 18.39
N ALA A 411 11.39 14.25 17.16
CA ALA A 411 9.98 14.25 16.84
C ALA A 411 9.42 12.82 16.79
N GLN A 412 8.13 12.68 16.50
CA GLN A 412 7.52 11.39 16.25
C GLN A 412 8.04 10.81 14.93
N PHE A 413 8.73 9.67 15.00
CA PHE A 413 9.34 9.07 13.82
C PHE A 413 8.41 8.10 13.09
N TYR A 414 7.53 7.42 13.80
CA TYR A 414 6.50 6.55 13.23
C TYR A 414 5.18 6.75 13.97
N ASP A 415 4.07 6.49 13.28
CA ASP A 415 2.75 6.52 13.91
C ASP A 415 2.57 5.30 14.82
N PRO A 416 2.19 5.49 16.10
CA PRO A 416 1.84 4.38 16.98
C PRO A 416 0.62 3.56 16.54
N TYR A 417 -0.22 4.09 15.66
CA TYR A 417 -1.40 3.37 15.19
C TYR A 417 -1.07 2.41 14.06
N ALA A 418 -1.53 1.15 14.19
CA ALA A 418 -1.70 0.24 13.08
C ALA A 418 -3.11 0.47 12.49
N ASN A 419 -3.15 1.09 11.34
CA ASN A 419 -4.37 1.65 10.76
C ASN A 419 -4.66 1.05 9.36
N ASP A 420 -4.15 1.64 8.30
CA ASP A 420 -4.43 1.28 6.91
C ASP A 420 -3.23 0.69 6.15
N GLN A 421 -2.09 0.53 6.83
CA GLN A 421 -0.83 0.05 6.24
C GLN A 421 -0.93 -1.34 5.57
N ASP A 422 -1.93 -2.13 5.91
CA ASP A 422 -2.09 -3.49 5.38
C ASP A 422 -2.33 -3.52 3.87
N TRP A 423 -2.76 -2.41 3.28
CA TRP A 423 -2.75 -2.23 1.84
C TRP A 423 -1.36 -2.39 1.21
N ALA A 424 -0.29 -2.07 1.93
CA ALA A 424 1.07 -2.32 1.44
C ALA A 424 1.34 -3.81 1.22
N LEU A 425 0.86 -4.69 2.10
CA LEU A 425 0.95 -6.13 1.90
C LEU A 425 0.00 -6.65 0.82
N VAL A 426 -1.15 -6.01 0.64
CA VAL A 426 -2.06 -6.30 -0.48
C VAL A 426 -1.36 -6.07 -1.82
N TYR A 427 -0.67 -4.93 -1.97
CA TYR A 427 0.11 -4.63 -3.19
C TYR A 427 1.36 -5.49 -3.29
N TYR A 428 1.99 -5.86 -2.17
CA TYR A 428 3.09 -6.80 -2.16
C TYR A 428 2.68 -8.15 -2.78
N LEU A 429 1.53 -8.69 -2.37
CA LEU A 429 0.98 -9.94 -2.91
C LEU A 429 0.56 -9.81 -4.38
N LEU A 430 0.04 -8.66 -4.80
CA LEU A 430 -0.26 -8.39 -6.20
C LEU A 430 1.01 -8.48 -7.07
N VAL A 431 2.05 -7.76 -6.68
CA VAL A 431 3.28 -7.62 -7.49
C VAL A 431 4.07 -8.93 -7.54
N ASN A 432 4.19 -9.64 -6.41
CA ASN A 432 5.02 -10.84 -6.32
C ASN A 432 4.28 -12.14 -6.62
N HIS A 433 2.96 -12.18 -6.46
CA HIS A 433 2.16 -13.41 -6.61
C HIS A 433 1.02 -13.28 -7.63
N GLY A 434 0.76 -12.09 -8.16
CA GLY A 434 -0.31 -11.85 -9.14
C GLY A 434 -1.72 -12.02 -8.58
N ILE A 435 -1.90 -11.86 -7.29
CA ILE A 435 -3.20 -12.04 -6.62
C ILE A 435 -3.66 -10.79 -5.88
#